data_9f790e11e61085ef5b7234bd66f12ade
#
_entry.id   9f790e11e61085ef5b7234bd66f12ade
#
_cell.length_a   1.000
_cell.length_b   1.000
_cell.length_c   1.000
_cell.angle_alpha   90.00
_cell.angle_beta   90.00
_cell.angle_gamma   90.00
#
_symmetry.space_group_name_H-M   'P 1'
#
loop_
_entity.id
_entity.type
_entity.pdbx_description
1 polymer ?
#
loop_
_entity_poly.entity_id
_entity_poly.type
_entity_poly.pdbx_seq_one_letter_code
_entity_poly.pdbx_strand_id
1 'polypeptide(L)'
;IVTGLCLSEAATKYTPKWVSRPILGTAVLASISTSLAEILGGAIALEMLFDMPIMWGAVLTTLFVSIMLFTNSYKKIERSIIAFVSVIGLSFIYELFLVEIDWPAATMGWVTPAFPKGSMLIIMSVLGAVVMPHNLFLHSEVIQSHEYNKKDDSSIKKALKYELFD
;
A
#
# COMPACT_ATOMS: atom_id res chain seq x y z
N ILE A 1 -12.86 -16.10 -1.77
CA ILE A 1 -13.53 -16.96 -0.77
C ILE A 1 -14.48 -17.93 -1.45
N VAL A 2 -15.51 -17.48 -2.16
CA VAL A 2 -16.57 -18.34 -2.74
C VAL A 2 -16.07 -19.13 -3.94
N THR A 3 -15.41 -18.49 -4.89
CA THR A 3 -14.97 -19.10 -6.16
C THR A 3 -13.64 -19.82 -6.07
N GLY A 4 -12.85 -19.55 -5.04
CA GLY A 4 -11.48 -20.04 -4.91
C GLY A 4 -10.49 -19.42 -5.90
N LEU A 5 -10.91 -18.39 -6.65
CA LEU A 5 -10.07 -17.66 -7.60
C LEU A 5 -9.62 -16.35 -6.98
N CYS A 6 -8.38 -15.94 -7.24
CA CYS A 6 -7.93 -14.58 -6.93
C CYS A 6 -8.54 -13.57 -7.94
N LEU A 7 -8.42 -12.29 -7.65
CA LEU A 7 -9.02 -11.24 -8.46
C LEU A 7 -8.47 -11.22 -9.89
N SER A 8 -7.18 -11.48 -10.09
CA SER A 8 -6.55 -11.55 -11.40
C SER A 8 -7.05 -12.73 -12.25
N GLU A 9 -7.21 -13.90 -11.63
CA GLU A 9 -7.78 -15.08 -12.27
C GLU A 9 -9.27 -14.86 -12.63
N ALA A 10 -10.03 -14.30 -11.69
CA ALA A 10 -11.45 -13.99 -11.91
C ALA A 10 -11.61 -12.96 -13.04
N ALA A 11 -10.82 -11.91 -13.06
CA ALA A 11 -10.81 -10.91 -14.15
C ALA A 11 -10.48 -11.55 -15.50
N THR A 12 -9.53 -12.49 -15.54
CA THR A 12 -9.16 -13.18 -16.77
C THR A 12 -10.22 -14.17 -17.24
N LYS A 13 -10.91 -14.83 -16.32
CA LYS A 13 -11.88 -15.88 -16.62
C LYS A 13 -13.28 -15.33 -16.99
N TYR A 14 -13.72 -14.30 -16.28
CA TYR A 14 -15.10 -13.79 -16.40
C TYR A 14 -15.23 -12.53 -17.24
N THR A 15 -14.10 -11.89 -17.62
CA THR A 15 -14.11 -10.68 -18.43
C THR A 15 -13.49 -10.92 -19.81
N PRO A 16 -13.98 -10.28 -20.88
CA PRO A 16 -13.39 -10.40 -22.19
C PRO A 16 -11.95 -9.84 -22.20
N LYS A 17 -11.07 -10.44 -23.00
CA LYS A 17 -9.63 -10.16 -23.02
C LYS A 17 -9.29 -8.69 -23.27
N TRP A 18 -10.12 -7.97 -24.02
CA TRP A 18 -9.92 -6.54 -24.31
C TRP A 18 -10.18 -5.62 -23.10
N VAL A 19 -10.93 -6.10 -22.09
CA VAL A 19 -11.15 -5.41 -20.81
C VAL A 19 -10.16 -5.90 -19.74
N SER A 20 -9.96 -7.20 -19.63
CA SER A 20 -9.08 -7.82 -18.63
C SER A 20 -7.62 -7.35 -18.77
N ARG A 21 -7.08 -7.33 -20.00
CA ARG A 21 -5.68 -6.95 -20.26
C ARG A 21 -5.35 -5.51 -19.84
N PRO A 22 -6.14 -4.48 -20.17
CA PRO A 22 -5.89 -3.12 -19.69
C PRO A 22 -5.95 -3.03 -18.15
N ILE A 23 -6.95 -3.66 -17.52
CA ILE A 23 -7.08 -3.64 -16.04
C ILE A 23 -5.85 -4.24 -15.38
N LEU A 24 -5.41 -5.42 -15.80
CA LEU A 24 -4.20 -6.04 -15.27
C LEU A 24 -2.95 -5.23 -15.60
N GLY A 25 -2.89 -4.65 -16.81
CA GLY A 25 -1.78 -3.79 -17.23
C GLY A 25 -1.67 -2.53 -16.36
N THR A 26 -2.78 -1.87 -16.04
CA THR A 26 -2.78 -0.71 -15.13
C THR A 26 -2.37 -1.09 -13.71
N ALA A 27 -2.78 -2.25 -13.22
CA ALA A 27 -2.36 -2.75 -11.91
C ALA A 27 -0.84 -2.99 -11.85
N VAL A 28 -0.25 -3.59 -12.89
CA VAL A 28 1.21 -3.78 -12.99
C VAL A 28 1.94 -2.44 -13.06
N LEU A 29 1.47 -1.50 -13.89
CA LEU A 29 2.07 -0.16 -13.98
C LEU A 29 2.00 0.59 -12.65
N ALA A 30 0.86 0.49 -11.95
CA ALA A 30 0.71 1.07 -10.62
C ALA A 30 1.71 0.46 -9.61
N SER A 31 1.89 -0.86 -9.63
CA SER A 31 2.87 -1.55 -8.77
C SER A 31 4.30 -1.10 -9.05
N ILE A 32 4.68 -0.98 -10.32
CA ILE A 32 6.01 -0.48 -10.72
C ILE A 32 6.19 0.97 -10.22
N SER A 33 5.20 1.82 -10.44
CA SER A 33 5.23 3.22 -10.03
C SER A 33 5.38 3.37 -8.51
N THR A 34 4.64 2.57 -7.73
CA THR A 34 4.74 2.55 -6.27
C THR A 34 6.13 2.10 -5.82
N SER A 35 6.67 1.03 -6.39
CA SER A 35 8.02 0.54 -6.05
C SER A 35 9.09 1.60 -6.34
N LEU A 36 8.97 2.33 -7.44
CA LEU A 36 9.89 3.45 -7.75
C LEU A 36 9.76 4.58 -6.73
N ALA A 37 8.55 4.92 -6.31
CA ALA A 37 8.29 5.94 -5.30
C ALA A 37 8.88 5.55 -3.93
N GLU A 38 8.79 4.28 -3.55
CA GLU A 38 9.35 3.75 -2.30
C GLU A 38 10.89 3.80 -2.31
N ILE A 39 11.54 3.42 -3.42
CA ILE A 39 12.99 3.52 -3.58
C ILE A 39 13.43 4.98 -3.51
N LEU A 40 12.70 5.87 -4.17
CA LEU A 40 12.99 7.31 -4.14
C LEU A 40 12.83 7.89 -2.74
N GLY A 41 11.77 7.50 -2.01
CA GLY A 41 11.57 7.88 -0.61
C GLY A 41 12.74 7.47 0.29
N GLY A 42 13.22 6.23 0.13
CA GLY A 42 14.42 5.75 0.84
C GLY A 42 15.68 6.53 0.45
N ALA A 43 15.85 6.88 -0.83
CA ALA A 43 16.98 7.66 -1.30
C ALA A 43 16.97 9.09 -0.74
N ILE A 44 15.82 9.75 -0.71
CA ILE A 44 15.64 11.10 -0.13
C ILE A 44 15.92 11.07 1.38
N ALA A 45 15.46 10.04 2.08
CA ALA A 45 15.75 9.89 3.51
C ALA A 45 17.26 9.77 3.78
N LEU A 46 17.99 9.01 2.96
CA LEU A 46 19.44 8.91 3.05
C LEU A 46 20.15 10.22 2.69
N GLU A 47 19.66 10.96 1.71
CA GLU A 47 20.16 12.30 1.39
C GLU A 47 19.99 13.25 2.57
N MET A 48 18.81 13.29 3.19
CA MET A 48 18.53 14.16 4.35
C MET A 48 19.36 13.80 5.60
N LEU A 49 19.68 12.51 5.81
CA LEU A 49 20.41 12.06 6.98
C LEU A 49 21.93 12.14 6.83
N PHE A 50 22.44 11.92 5.63
CA PHE A 50 23.87 11.73 5.36
C PHE A 50 24.44 12.67 4.30
N ASP A 51 23.66 13.64 3.78
CA ASP A 51 24.04 14.51 2.66
C ASP A 51 24.53 13.72 1.42
N MET A 52 23.97 12.54 1.20
CA MET A 52 24.37 11.63 0.13
C MET A 52 23.60 11.93 -1.15
N PRO A 53 24.24 11.95 -2.35
CA PRO A 53 23.51 12.14 -3.60
C PRO A 53 22.40 11.09 -3.78
N ILE A 54 21.21 11.52 -4.22
CA ILE A 54 20.00 10.67 -4.41
C ILE A 54 20.30 9.39 -5.18
N MET A 55 21.16 9.47 -6.19
CA MET A 55 21.53 8.31 -7.01
C MET A 55 22.17 7.18 -6.17
N TRP A 56 23.09 7.51 -5.28
CA TRP A 56 23.73 6.53 -4.38
C TRP A 56 22.75 6.04 -3.33
N GLY A 57 21.90 6.92 -2.81
CA GLY A 57 20.80 6.54 -1.92
C GLY A 57 19.86 5.52 -2.55
N ALA A 58 19.45 5.72 -3.80
CA ALA A 58 18.60 4.79 -4.53
C ALA A 58 19.27 3.42 -4.76
N VAL A 59 20.56 3.42 -5.12
CA VAL A 59 21.32 2.16 -5.29
C VAL A 59 21.42 1.41 -3.98
N LEU A 60 21.75 2.09 -2.87
CA LEU A 60 21.84 1.46 -1.55
C LEU A 60 20.50 0.93 -1.06
N THR A 61 19.43 1.70 -1.21
CA THR A 61 18.07 1.27 -0.84
C THR A 61 17.67 0.02 -1.63
N THR A 62 17.87 0.03 -2.94
CA THR A 62 17.55 -1.11 -3.81
C THR A 62 18.36 -2.34 -3.43
N LEU A 63 19.66 -2.18 -3.18
CA LEU A 63 20.54 -3.27 -2.78
C LEU A 63 20.12 -3.85 -1.43
N PHE A 64 19.83 -3.00 -0.45
CA PHE A 64 19.38 -3.41 0.89
C PHE A 64 18.08 -4.20 0.83
N VAL A 65 17.07 -3.69 0.11
CA VAL A 65 15.78 -4.36 -0.07
C VAL A 65 15.96 -5.70 -0.79
N SER A 66 16.76 -5.73 -1.85
CA SER A 66 17.04 -6.97 -2.59
C SER A 66 17.71 -8.02 -1.69
N ILE A 67 18.71 -7.63 -0.91
CA ILE A 67 19.38 -8.55 0.04
C ILE A 67 18.37 -9.05 1.08
N MET A 68 17.54 -8.18 1.63
CA MET A 68 16.50 -8.60 2.58
C MET A 68 15.54 -9.62 1.98
N LEU A 69 15.08 -9.39 0.75
CA LEU A 69 14.16 -10.30 0.07
C LEU A 69 14.78 -11.67 -0.21
N PHE A 70 16.04 -11.72 -0.66
CA PHE A 70 16.69 -12.99 -0.98
C PHE A 70 17.22 -13.76 0.23
N THR A 71 17.55 -13.06 1.32
CA THR A 71 18.23 -13.68 2.48
C THR A 71 17.25 -14.05 3.59
N ASN A 72 16.12 -13.37 3.72
CA ASN A 72 15.22 -13.54 4.84
C ASN A 72 13.99 -14.41 4.54
N SER A 73 13.62 -15.23 5.54
CA SER A 73 12.35 -15.94 5.54
C SER A 73 11.19 -14.95 5.71
N TYR A 74 10.04 -15.23 5.09
CA TYR A 74 8.82 -14.42 5.15
C TYR A 74 8.49 -13.89 6.56
N LYS A 75 8.55 -14.77 7.58
CA LYS A 75 8.29 -14.40 8.99
C LYS A 75 9.25 -13.36 9.57
N LYS A 76 10.50 -13.31 9.10
CA LYS A 76 11.48 -12.31 9.56
C LYS A 76 11.20 -10.96 8.91
N ILE A 77 10.85 -10.95 7.62
CA ILE A 77 10.46 -9.75 6.89
C ILE A 77 9.21 -9.14 7.52
N GLU A 78 8.17 -9.94 7.76
CA GLU A 78 6.93 -9.52 8.41
C GLU A 78 7.20 -8.84 9.77
N ARG A 79 8.01 -9.46 10.62
CA ARG A 79 8.36 -8.88 11.93
C ARG A 79 9.13 -7.57 11.80
N SER A 80 10.01 -7.45 10.81
CA SER A 80 10.73 -6.21 10.54
C SER A 80 9.77 -5.10 10.07
N ILE A 81 8.83 -5.43 9.20
CA ILE A 81 7.81 -4.49 8.74
C ILE A 81 6.98 -3.98 9.92
N ILE A 82 6.50 -4.88 10.79
CA ILE A 82 5.73 -4.50 11.99
C ILE A 82 6.55 -3.56 12.89
N ALA A 83 7.84 -3.83 13.09
CA ALA A 83 8.70 -2.96 13.89
C ALA A 83 8.85 -1.57 13.27
N PHE A 84 9.10 -1.46 11.96
CA PHE A 84 9.21 -0.18 11.26
C PHE A 84 7.89 0.60 11.28
N VAL A 85 6.77 -0.04 11.01
CA VAL A 85 5.43 0.60 11.06
C VAL A 85 5.13 1.10 12.47
N SER A 86 5.52 0.35 13.51
CA SER A 86 5.35 0.79 14.90
C SER A 86 6.19 2.04 15.21
N VAL A 87 7.44 2.08 14.74
CA VAL A 87 8.30 3.28 14.90
C VAL A 87 7.70 4.49 14.17
N ILE A 88 7.22 4.30 12.95
CA ILE A 88 6.56 5.37 12.18
C ILE A 88 5.32 5.86 12.92
N GLY A 89 4.47 4.94 13.43
CA GLY A 89 3.28 5.30 14.20
C GLY A 89 3.61 6.11 15.47
N LEU A 90 4.63 5.70 16.20
CA LEU A 90 5.11 6.44 17.37
C LEU A 90 5.67 7.82 17.00
N SER A 91 6.37 7.93 15.86
CA SER A 91 6.86 9.21 15.36
C SER A 91 5.73 10.17 15.03
N PHE A 92 4.66 9.70 14.39
CA PHE A 92 3.47 10.53 14.13
C PHE A 92 2.78 10.98 15.41
N ILE A 93 2.66 10.11 16.41
CA ILE A 93 2.10 10.47 17.71
C ILE A 93 2.96 11.57 18.37
N TYR A 94 4.28 11.42 18.33
CA TYR A 94 5.21 12.42 18.85
C TYR A 94 5.09 13.76 18.13
N GLU A 95 4.97 13.74 16.80
CA GLU A 95 4.79 14.93 15.96
C GLU A 95 3.50 15.68 16.30
N LEU A 96 2.40 14.96 16.61
CA LEU A 96 1.15 15.58 17.05
C LEU A 96 1.29 16.41 18.34
N PHE A 97 2.22 16.06 19.23
CA PHE A 97 2.50 16.85 20.44
C PHE A 97 3.39 18.06 20.19
N LEU A 98 4.13 18.06 19.07
CA LEU A 98 5.01 19.18 18.71
C LEU A 98 4.32 20.26 17.90
N VAL A 99 3.27 19.90 17.16
CA VAL A 99 2.55 20.81 16.26
C VAL A 99 1.46 21.56 17.04
N GLU A 100 1.50 22.88 17.01
CA GLU A 100 0.39 23.72 17.48
C GLU A 100 -0.76 23.65 16.46
N ILE A 101 -1.79 22.91 16.80
CA ILE A 101 -2.94 22.72 15.91
C ILE A 101 -3.97 23.83 16.17
N ASP A 102 -4.27 24.62 15.14
CA ASP A 102 -5.44 25.51 15.14
C ASP A 102 -6.72 24.70 14.92
N TRP A 103 -7.29 24.22 16.01
CA TRP A 103 -8.51 23.40 16.01
C TRP A 103 -9.71 24.08 15.33
N PRO A 104 -10.00 25.38 15.55
CA PRO A 104 -11.02 26.12 14.82
C PRO A 104 -10.84 26.06 13.30
N ALA A 105 -9.65 26.33 12.81
CA ALA A 105 -9.34 26.29 11.39
C ALA A 105 -9.42 24.85 10.81
N ALA A 106 -8.97 23.86 11.57
CA ALA A 106 -9.03 22.46 11.17
C ALA A 106 -10.48 21.96 11.03
N THR A 107 -11.33 22.28 11.99
CA THR A 107 -12.76 21.90 11.95
C THR A 107 -13.52 22.64 10.84
N MET A 108 -13.18 23.91 10.59
CA MET A 108 -13.76 24.68 9.49
C MET A 108 -13.38 24.10 8.14
N GLY A 109 -12.13 23.63 7.97
CA GLY A 109 -11.67 22.97 6.76
C GLY A 109 -12.37 21.64 6.45
N TRP A 110 -12.86 20.95 7.47
CA TRP A 110 -13.67 19.72 7.31
C TRP A 110 -15.08 20.01 6.79
N VAL A 111 -15.67 21.12 7.20
CA VAL A 111 -17.05 21.49 6.84
C VAL A 111 -17.09 22.26 5.52
N THR A 112 -16.06 23.04 5.22
CA THR A 112 -15.98 23.86 4.01
C THR A 112 -14.78 23.41 3.14
N PRO A 113 -14.96 22.38 2.27
CA PRO A 113 -13.88 21.95 1.40
C PRO A 113 -13.49 23.07 0.43
N ALA A 114 -12.27 23.54 0.52
CA ALA A 114 -11.70 24.52 -0.37
C ALA A 114 -10.66 23.89 -1.30
N PHE A 115 -10.64 24.27 -2.55
CA PHE A 115 -9.66 23.85 -3.54
C PHE A 115 -8.74 25.03 -3.91
N PRO A 116 -7.67 25.28 -3.13
CA PRO A 116 -6.72 26.33 -3.48
C PRO A 116 -6.07 26.08 -4.84
N LYS A 117 -5.64 27.14 -5.51
CA LYS A 117 -4.94 26.98 -6.80
C LYS A 117 -3.68 26.14 -6.60
N GLY A 118 -3.52 25.08 -7.39
CA GLY A 118 -2.38 24.16 -7.31
C GLY A 118 -2.57 22.95 -6.37
N SER A 119 -3.65 22.88 -5.56
CA SER A 119 -3.92 21.74 -4.66
C SER A 119 -4.24 20.45 -5.40
N MET A 120 -4.67 20.52 -6.66
CA MET A 120 -5.08 19.34 -7.44
C MET A 120 -3.95 18.32 -7.56
N LEU A 121 -2.71 18.75 -7.78
CA LEU A 121 -1.56 17.85 -7.86
C LEU A 121 -1.34 17.11 -6.53
N ILE A 122 -1.44 17.82 -5.41
CA ILE A 122 -1.27 17.24 -4.07
C ILE A 122 -2.41 16.25 -3.78
N ILE A 123 -3.66 16.63 -4.08
CA ILE A 123 -4.83 15.76 -3.90
C ILE A 123 -4.67 14.47 -4.71
N MET A 124 -4.29 14.58 -5.99
CA MET A 124 -4.06 13.40 -6.84
C MET A 124 -2.91 12.53 -6.32
N SER A 125 -1.84 13.14 -5.82
CA SER A 125 -0.69 12.41 -5.24
C SER A 125 -1.11 11.64 -3.98
N VAL A 126 -1.87 12.29 -3.08
CA VAL A 126 -2.37 11.65 -1.85
C VAL A 126 -3.35 10.53 -2.18
N LEU A 127 -4.29 10.78 -3.09
CA LEU A 127 -5.23 9.74 -3.55
C LEU A 127 -4.50 8.56 -4.18
N GLY A 128 -3.49 8.82 -5.03
CA GLY A 128 -2.68 7.77 -5.64
C GLY A 128 -1.87 6.95 -4.64
N ALA A 129 -1.40 7.58 -3.56
CA ALA A 129 -0.68 6.90 -2.49
C ALA A 129 -1.60 6.05 -1.60
N VAL A 130 -2.84 6.50 -1.35
CA VAL A 130 -3.81 5.78 -0.50
C VAL A 130 -4.53 4.68 -1.28
N VAL A 131 -4.97 4.97 -2.50
CA VAL A 131 -5.68 4.00 -3.35
C VAL A 131 -4.66 3.19 -4.14
N MET A 132 -4.25 2.06 -3.60
CA MET A 132 -3.30 1.15 -4.22
C MET A 132 -4.03 -0.01 -4.90
N PRO A 133 -4.35 0.06 -6.20
CA PRO A 133 -5.13 -0.98 -6.88
C PRO A 133 -4.44 -2.35 -6.86
N HIS A 134 -3.11 -2.39 -6.86
CA HIS A 134 -2.34 -3.64 -6.76
C HIS A 134 -2.51 -4.33 -5.39
N ASN A 135 -2.79 -3.60 -4.30
CA ASN A 135 -3.06 -4.20 -3.00
C ASN A 135 -4.35 -5.02 -3.00
N LEU A 136 -5.37 -4.64 -3.78
CA LEU A 136 -6.59 -5.44 -3.93
C LEU A 136 -6.28 -6.81 -4.56
N PHE A 137 -5.39 -6.84 -5.55
CA PHE A 137 -4.96 -8.10 -6.16
C PHE A 137 -4.18 -8.95 -5.18
N LEU A 138 -3.22 -8.36 -4.44
CA LEU A 138 -2.44 -9.04 -3.41
C LEU A 138 -3.34 -9.59 -2.30
N HIS A 139 -4.26 -8.77 -1.78
CA HIS A 139 -5.20 -9.19 -0.75
C HIS A 139 -6.07 -10.38 -1.20
N SER A 140 -6.55 -10.34 -2.43
CA SER A 140 -7.32 -11.45 -3.00
C SER A 140 -6.51 -12.75 -3.13
N GLU A 141 -5.21 -12.66 -3.40
CA GLU A 141 -4.30 -13.80 -3.46
C GLU A 141 -4.03 -14.39 -2.07
N VAL A 142 -3.83 -13.52 -1.08
CA VAL A 142 -3.70 -13.93 0.33
C VAL A 142 -4.96 -14.66 0.79
N ILE A 143 -6.15 -14.14 0.49
CA ILE A 143 -7.42 -14.81 0.80
C ILE A 143 -7.52 -16.17 0.10
N GLN A 144 -7.09 -16.26 -1.16
CA GLN A 144 -7.09 -17.52 -1.92
C GLN A 144 -6.21 -18.56 -1.24
N SER A 145 -5.07 -18.17 -0.67
CA SER A 145 -4.15 -19.09 0.01
C SER A 145 -4.75 -19.78 1.25
N HIS A 146 -5.79 -19.20 1.84
CA HIS A 146 -6.54 -19.80 2.96
C HIS A 146 -7.53 -20.91 2.54
N GLU A 147 -7.71 -21.13 1.25
CA GLU A 147 -8.57 -22.21 0.67
C GLU A 147 -9.98 -22.28 1.28
N TYR A 148 -10.60 -21.13 1.56
CA TYR A 148 -11.94 -21.08 2.17
C TYR A 148 -13.02 -21.80 1.36
N ASN A 149 -12.88 -21.85 0.03
CA ASN A 149 -13.79 -22.53 -0.87
C ASN A 149 -13.85 -24.06 -0.67
N LYS A 150 -12.88 -24.64 0.03
CA LYS A 150 -12.82 -26.07 0.38
C LYS A 150 -13.44 -26.36 1.76
N LYS A 151 -13.90 -25.32 2.47
CA LYS A 151 -14.49 -25.43 3.82
C LYS A 151 -16.02 -25.49 3.74
N ASP A 152 -16.64 -25.88 4.85
CA ASP A 152 -18.10 -25.92 4.97
C ASP A 152 -18.75 -24.54 4.79
N ASP A 153 -19.99 -24.52 4.29
CA ASP A 153 -20.78 -23.30 4.07
C ASP A 153 -20.85 -22.37 5.29
N SER A 154 -20.87 -22.93 6.49
CA SER A 154 -20.84 -22.15 7.75
C SER A 154 -19.52 -21.40 7.93
N SER A 155 -18.41 -22.01 7.55
CA SER A 155 -17.06 -21.40 7.59
C SER A 155 -16.90 -20.33 6.54
N ILE A 156 -17.44 -20.54 5.34
CA ILE A 156 -17.46 -19.54 4.26
C ILE A 156 -18.24 -18.29 4.69
N LYS A 157 -19.45 -18.47 5.28
CA LYS A 157 -20.25 -17.35 5.78
C LYS A 157 -19.58 -16.58 6.90
N LYS A 158 -18.88 -17.27 7.81
CA LYS A 158 -18.09 -16.60 8.86
C LYS A 158 -16.92 -15.81 8.27
N ALA A 159 -16.15 -16.40 7.34
CA ALA A 159 -15.06 -15.73 6.66
C ALA A 159 -15.53 -14.47 5.93
N LEU A 160 -16.62 -14.56 5.16
CA LEU A 160 -17.23 -13.39 4.50
C LEU A 160 -17.63 -12.29 5.48
N LYS A 161 -18.13 -12.64 6.67
CA LYS A 161 -18.48 -11.67 7.69
C LYS A 161 -17.26 -10.99 8.29
N TYR A 162 -16.16 -11.70 8.54
CA TYR A 162 -14.92 -11.12 9.04
C TYR A 162 -14.28 -10.20 8.02
N GLU A 163 -14.17 -10.62 6.77
CA GLU A 163 -13.63 -9.82 5.68
C GLU A 163 -14.43 -8.55 5.37
N LEU A 164 -15.72 -8.51 5.74
CA LEU A 164 -16.56 -7.32 5.59
C LEU A 164 -16.27 -6.27 6.68
N PHE A 165 -15.72 -6.69 7.81
CA PHE A 165 -15.41 -5.82 8.95
C PHE A 165 -13.93 -5.47 9.06
N ASP A 166 -13.06 -6.11 8.25
CA ASP A 166 -11.64 -5.88 8.18
C ASP A 166 -11.32 -4.78 7.12
#